data_37c4cf2a76715b6b9ef903d957d16130
#
_entry.id   37c4cf2a76715b6b9ef903d957d16130
#
_cell.length_a   1.000
_cell.length_b   1.000
_cell.length_c   1.000
_cell.angle_alpha   90.00
_cell.angle_beta   90.00
_cell.angle_gamma   90.00
#
_symmetry.space_group_name_H-M   'P 1'
#
loop_
_entity.id
_entity.type
_entity.pdbx_description
1 polymer ?
#
loop_
_entity_poly.entity_id
_entity_poly.type
_entity_poly.pdbx_seq_one_letter_code
_entity_poly.pdbx_strand_id
1 'polypeptide(L)'
;MRYPAKQTTQWLKLVLGSLILFFIAALMLFNPASLITSQQAKNDALIAESMAYHIGVSAYLYGYPLIDMTSQMHNETHLVEDNQDVYAPVNKLYRFNHLITPQTAGNLRAPNSDTLYFQGWYDITQQPLIIHTPDTEGRYFTIAITNLYAEVVHIGRRTTGTEERLFALVTPNWAGTLPDNITPIVTETPKGWLLGRLLVTGSEDFVQANQLVEQIWLQPLGEFNGQPSNKKTEKINAQKYDFKGSLGFFAELNRTLKTLPLRPGEAALLAQFDEIGVGPNVTFNADLLTPPQRKGLEHAIKDAEDIIQASTQRTITSTNGWMISKDIGVYGYRYIHRAAVVKGGYGNLPEESLYPAAVFDENGDLLSGSDRFRIHFNPKQLPPVDGFWSLSAYKLEDAQFEPNSIGRYSIGNLTKGITYNEEGGLTLDLQHEIPAGASNNWLPIPKGHFMLVMRLYEPQQKVLDNQWIPPSIERL
;
A
#
# COMPACT_ATOMS: atom_id res chain seq x y z
N MET A 1 100.61 21.97 21.53
CA MET A 1 99.81 22.43 20.44
C MET A 1 98.42 22.85 20.98
N ARG A 2 98.13 24.15 21.07
CA ARG A 2 96.82 24.64 21.51
C ARG A 2 95.95 24.93 20.27
N TYR A 3 94.90 24.18 20.12
CA TYR A 3 93.85 24.50 19.13
C TYR A 3 92.95 25.66 19.58
N PRO A 4 92.54 26.59 18.72
CA PRO A 4 91.85 27.79 19.13
C PRO A 4 90.38 27.46 19.37
N ALA A 5 89.90 27.60 20.58
CA ALA A 5 88.52 27.40 21.07
C ALA A 5 87.47 28.39 20.47
N LYS A 6 87.85 29.28 19.57
CA LYS A 6 86.95 30.25 19.00
C LYS A 6 86.18 29.83 17.73
N GLN A 7 86.62 28.79 17.01
CA GLN A 7 85.89 28.34 15.79
C GLN A 7 84.74 27.43 16.11
N THR A 8 84.81 26.60 17.09
CA THR A 8 83.76 25.66 17.49
C THR A 8 82.47 26.33 17.97
N THR A 9 82.66 27.50 18.68
CA THR A 9 81.49 28.27 19.20
C THR A 9 80.71 28.99 18.04
N GLN A 10 81.38 29.38 16.98
CA GLN A 10 80.72 30.01 15.82
C GLN A 10 79.89 28.97 15.00
N TRP A 11 80.46 27.77 14.78
CA TRP A 11 79.76 26.69 14.09
C TRP A 11 78.57 26.21 14.90
N LEU A 12 78.66 26.12 16.22
CA LEU A 12 77.49 25.74 17.06
C LEU A 12 76.39 26.78 17.03
N LYS A 13 76.71 28.07 16.97
CA LYS A 13 75.71 29.15 16.84
C LYS A 13 75.06 29.19 15.44
N LEU A 14 75.79 28.86 14.38
CA LEU A 14 75.23 28.77 13.01
C LEU A 14 74.32 27.55 12.87
N VAL A 15 74.73 26.38 13.41
CA VAL A 15 73.90 25.17 13.41
C VAL A 15 72.63 25.34 14.27
N LEU A 16 72.78 25.93 15.45
CA LEU A 16 71.59 26.23 16.29
C LEU A 16 70.65 27.26 15.66
N GLY A 17 71.21 28.27 15.01
CA GLY A 17 70.44 29.31 14.30
C GLY A 17 69.70 28.73 13.08
N SER A 18 70.33 27.82 12.32
CA SER A 18 69.70 27.15 11.19
C SER A 18 68.64 26.12 11.67
N LEU A 19 68.84 25.41 12.75
CA LEU A 19 67.86 24.52 13.35
C LEU A 19 66.64 25.30 13.90
N ILE A 20 66.86 26.46 14.54
CA ILE A 20 65.77 27.35 15.00
C ILE A 20 64.99 27.93 13.80
N LEU A 21 65.70 28.38 12.77
CA LEU A 21 65.04 28.84 11.51
C LEU A 21 64.28 27.73 10.82
N PHE A 22 64.81 26.52 10.77
CA PHE A 22 64.11 25.36 10.20
C PHE A 22 62.89 24.97 11.05
N PHE A 23 62.96 25.06 12.36
CA PHE A 23 61.86 24.81 13.27
C PHE A 23 60.77 25.90 13.17
N ILE A 24 61.18 27.17 13.03
CA ILE A 24 60.27 28.29 12.81
C ILE A 24 59.61 28.18 11.41
N ALA A 25 60.36 27.83 10.37
CA ALA A 25 59.84 27.61 9.03
C ALA A 25 58.92 26.37 8.99
N ALA A 26 59.24 25.29 9.69
CA ALA A 26 58.36 24.14 9.85
C ALA A 26 57.08 24.49 10.66
N LEU A 27 57.17 25.31 11.69
CA LEU A 27 56.01 25.82 12.42
C LEU A 27 55.14 26.80 11.57
N MET A 28 55.78 27.57 10.68
CA MET A 28 55.04 28.44 9.72
C MET A 28 54.39 27.63 8.58
N LEU A 29 54.95 26.50 8.20
CA LEU A 29 54.36 25.57 7.21
C LEU A 29 53.28 24.66 7.85
N PHE A 30 53.41 24.37 9.15
CA PHE A 30 52.40 23.68 9.94
C PHE A 30 51.54 24.72 10.68
N ASN A 31 50.44 25.14 10.10
CA ASN A 31 49.45 25.96 10.79
C ASN A 31 48.49 25.05 11.58
N PRO A 32 48.70 24.87 12.90
CA PRO A 32 47.83 23.99 13.70
C PRO A 32 46.36 24.45 13.68
N ALA A 33 46.09 25.74 13.49
CA ALA A 33 44.76 26.27 13.35
C ALA A 33 44.09 25.76 12.08
N SER A 34 44.83 25.62 10.94
CA SER A 34 44.28 25.08 9.69
C SER A 34 43.97 23.56 9.78
N LEU A 35 44.75 22.83 10.59
CA LEU A 35 44.50 21.40 10.85
C LEU A 35 43.24 21.22 11.73
N ILE A 36 43.11 22.05 12.77
CA ILE A 36 41.95 22.04 13.67
C ILE A 36 40.68 22.41 12.87
N THR A 37 40.71 23.47 12.06
CA THR A 37 39.57 23.85 11.23
C THR A 37 39.24 22.82 10.14
N SER A 38 40.25 22.18 9.54
CA SER A 38 40.06 21.08 8.59
C SER A 38 39.46 19.83 9.25
N GLN A 39 39.88 19.47 10.45
CA GLN A 39 39.32 18.36 11.21
C GLN A 39 37.88 18.64 11.65
N GLN A 40 37.62 19.87 12.12
CA GLN A 40 36.28 20.31 12.48
C GLN A 40 35.33 20.28 11.30
N ALA A 41 35.73 20.78 10.12
CA ALA A 41 34.94 20.71 8.91
C ALA A 41 34.61 19.27 8.48
N LYS A 42 35.55 18.32 8.67
CA LYS A 42 35.31 16.88 8.43
C LYS A 42 34.29 16.31 9.40
N ASN A 43 34.39 16.66 10.67
CA ASN A 43 33.45 16.20 11.70
C ASN A 43 32.05 16.77 11.43
N ASP A 44 31.95 18.04 11.11
CA ASP A 44 30.68 18.71 10.78
C ASP A 44 30.00 18.06 9.55
N ALA A 45 30.82 17.74 8.52
CA ALA A 45 30.32 17.04 7.33
C ALA A 45 29.84 15.60 7.68
N LEU A 46 30.59 14.88 8.51
CA LEU A 46 30.19 13.55 8.96
C LEU A 46 28.89 13.59 9.78
N ILE A 47 28.75 14.55 10.68
CA ILE A 47 27.54 14.75 11.47
C ILE A 47 26.36 15.08 10.56
N ALA A 48 26.53 16.02 9.63
CA ALA A 48 25.49 16.41 8.70
C ALA A 48 25.01 15.26 7.79
N GLU A 49 25.94 14.43 7.28
CA GLU A 49 25.62 13.25 6.48
C GLU A 49 24.89 12.20 7.32
N SER A 50 25.40 11.90 8.53
CA SER A 50 24.82 10.88 9.40
C SER A 50 23.43 11.28 9.90
N MET A 51 23.23 12.52 10.31
CA MET A 51 21.91 13.01 10.72
C MET A 51 20.90 12.93 9.56
N ALA A 52 21.28 13.44 8.37
CA ALA A 52 20.44 13.40 7.20
C ALA A 52 20.07 11.95 6.83
N TYR A 53 21.01 11.01 6.93
CA TYR A 53 20.78 9.60 6.69
C TYR A 53 19.78 8.99 7.68
N HIS A 54 20.03 9.06 8.98
CA HIS A 54 19.20 8.38 9.98
C HIS A 54 17.77 8.97 10.04
N ILE A 55 17.67 10.29 10.00
CA ILE A 55 16.37 10.96 9.98
C ILE A 55 15.67 10.71 8.63
N GLY A 56 16.43 10.73 7.53
CA GLY A 56 15.93 10.47 6.19
C GLY A 56 15.30 9.07 6.04
N VAL A 57 15.94 8.01 6.57
CA VAL A 57 15.36 6.66 6.61
C VAL A 57 14.02 6.68 7.33
N SER A 58 13.97 7.26 8.53
CA SER A 58 12.73 7.34 9.33
C SER A 58 11.63 8.12 8.61
N ALA A 59 11.97 9.27 8.01
CA ALA A 59 11.03 10.10 7.27
C ALA A 59 10.50 9.41 5.99
N TYR A 60 11.36 8.65 5.31
CA TYR A 60 10.95 7.89 4.12
C TYR A 60 9.98 6.76 4.50
N LEU A 61 10.30 5.96 5.52
CA LEU A 61 9.44 4.88 6.00
C LEU A 61 8.08 5.40 6.48
N TYR A 62 8.09 6.52 7.23
CA TYR A 62 6.88 7.20 7.67
C TYR A 62 6.04 7.69 6.50
N GLY A 63 6.68 8.37 5.55
CA GLY A 63 6.04 9.05 4.43
C GLY A 63 5.63 8.15 3.28
N TYR A 64 6.16 6.92 3.20
CA TYR A 64 5.93 6.05 2.05
C TYR A 64 4.46 5.88 1.67
N PRO A 65 3.53 5.55 2.60
CA PRO A 65 2.11 5.47 2.29
C PRO A 65 1.50 6.80 1.83
N LEU A 66 1.89 7.91 2.48
CA LEU A 66 1.40 9.24 2.15
C LEU A 66 1.72 9.62 0.70
N ILE A 67 2.97 9.36 0.30
CA ILE A 67 3.45 9.70 -1.05
C ILE A 67 2.90 8.73 -2.10
N ASP A 68 2.76 7.46 -1.76
CA ASP A 68 2.14 6.49 -2.65
C ASP A 68 0.68 6.87 -2.94
N MET A 69 -0.12 7.12 -1.90
CA MET A 69 -1.53 7.52 -2.01
C MET A 69 -1.72 8.86 -2.73
N THR A 70 -0.91 9.89 -2.40
CA THR A 70 -1.02 11.19 -3.08
C THR A 70 -0.62 11.13 -4.53
N SER A 71 0.38 10.33 -4.88
CA SER A 71 0.79 10.09 -6.26
C SER A 71 -0.29 9.37 -7.05
N GLN A 72 -0.89 8.31 -6.49
CA GLN A 72 -2.01 7.61 -7.14
C GLN A 72 -3.23 8.52 -7.28
N MET A 73 -3.60 9.26 -6.23
CA MET A 73 -4.69 10.25 -6.30
C MET A 73 -4.48 11.21 -7.46
N HIS A 74 -3.28 11.79 -7.61
CA HIS A 74 -2.98 12.67 -8.72
C HIS A 74 -3.15 11.95 -10.06
N ASN A 75 -2.53 10.78 -10.20
CA ASN A 75 -2.51 10.04 -11.47
C ASN A 75 -3.88 9.53 -11.92
N GLU A 76 -4.80 9.28 -10.99
CA GLU A 76 -6.14 8.78 -11.30
C GLU A 76 -7.22 9.87 -11.38
N THR A 77 -6.94 11.07 -10.85
CA THR A 77 -7.87 12.22 -10.92
C THR A 77 -7.51 13.23 -12.01
N HIS A 78 -6.38 13.03 -12.69
CA HIS A 78 -5.94 13.79 -13.84
C HIS A 78 -5.72 12.86 -15.02
N LEU A 79 -5.85 13.36 -16.24
CA LEU A 79 -5.51 12.59 -17.43
C LEU A 79 -3.99 12.56 -17.57
N VAL A 80 -3.39 11.42 -17.25
CA VAL A 80 -1.98 11.11 -17.48
C VAL A 80 -1.86 10.06 -18.57
N GLU A 81 -0.70 10.02 -19.24
CA GLU A 81 -0.51 9.27 -20.49
C GLU A 81 -0.84 7.77 -20.36
N ASP A 82 -0.64 7.18 -19.19
CA ASP A 82 -0.80 5.74 -18.96
C ASP A 82 -2.09 5.33 -18.20
N ASN A 83 -3.00 6.27 -17.89
CA ASN A 83 -4.05 6.01 -16.89
C ASN A 83 -5.46 6.42 -17.34
N GLN A 84 -5.73 6.35 -18.65
CA GLN A 84 -7.02 6.78 -19.22
C GLN A 84 -8.19 5.89 -18.79
N ASP A 85 -7.90 4.65 -18.35
CA ASP A 85 -8.92 3.61 -18.10
C ASP A 85 -9.54 3.68 -16.68
N VAL A 86 -8.99 4.45 -15.76
CA VAL A 86 -9.45 4.54 -14.35
C VAL A 86 -9.68 5.98 -13.89
N TYR A 87 -9.74 6.92 -14.81
CA TYR A 87 -9.92 8.33 -14.53
C TYR A 87 -11.31 8.65 -13.96
N ALA A 88 -11.34 9.32 -12.81
CA ALA A 88 -12.49 10.06 -12.34
C ALA A 88 -12.05 11.35 -11.64
N PRO A 89 -12.73 12.49 -11.82
CA PRO A 89 -12.46 13.68 -11.03
C PRO A 89 -12.61 13.40 -9.53
N VAL A 90 -11.92 14.18 -8.71
CA VAL A 90 -12.07 14.14 -7.24
C VAL A 90 -13.54 14.23 -6.84
N ASN A 91 -13.95 13.42 -5.86
CA ASN A 91 -15.34 13.30 -5.38
C ASN A 91 -16.32 12.77 -6.44
N LYS A 92 -15.83 12.00 -7.41
CA LYS A 92 -16.63 11.24 -8.38
C LYS A 92 -16.17 9.80 -8.41
N LEU A 93 -17.04 8.90 -8.90
CA LEU A 93 -16.75 7.48 -9.03
C LEU A 93 -16.45 7.12 -10.48
N TYR A 94 -15.39 6.35 -10.67
CA TYR A 94 -15.20 5.49 -11.82
C TYR A 94 -15.87 4.15 -11.54
N ARG A 95 -16.60 3.58 -12.49
CA ARG A 95 -17.28 2.28 -12.37
C ARG A 95 -16.76 1.32 -13.41
N PHE A 96 -16.34 0.14 -12.97
CA PHE A 96 -16.01 -0.96 -13.87
C PHE A 96 -17.32 -1.64 -14.26
N ASN A 97 -17.76 -1.46 -15.48
CA ASN A 97 -19.00 -2.03 -16.00
C ASN A 97 -18.82 -3.47 -16.55
N HIS A 98 -17.86 -4.20 -16.02
CA HIS A 98 -17.55 -5.58 -16.38
C HIS A 98 -16.87 -6.29 -15.21
N LEU A 99 -17.01 -7.61 -15.15
CA LEU A 99 -16.16 -8.44 -14.30
C LEU A 99 -14.76 -8.53 -14.89
N ILE A 100 -13.76 -8.65 -14.03
CA ILE A 100 -12.38 -8.74 -14.47
C ILE A 100 -12.10 -10.12 -15.04
N THR A 101 -11.59 -10.15 -16.26
CA THR A 101 -11.19 -11.33 -17.03
C THR A 101 -9.75 -11.15 -17.52
N PRO A 102 -9.10 -12.17 -18.12
CA PRO A 102 -7.77 -11.98 -18.72
C PRO A 102 -7.68 -10.82 -19.71
N GLN A 103 -8.79 -10.51 -20.41
CA GLN A 103 -8.84 -9.45 -21.44
C GLN A 103 -9.01 -8.05 -20.83
N THR A 104 -9.55 -7.96 -19.61
CA THR A 104 -9.89 -6.67 -18.96
C THR A 104 -9.07 -6.39 -17.71
N ALA A 105 -8.20 -7.32 -17.30
CA ALA A 105 -7.39 -7.19 -16.08
C ALA A 105 -6.32 -6.08 -16.16
N GLY A 106 -5.87 -5.72 -17.36
CA GLY A 106 -4.79 -4.73 -17.51
C GLY A 106 -3.55 -5.10 -16.69
N ASN A 107 -3.10 -4.19 -15.85
CA ASN A 107 -1.94 -4.39 -14.96
C ASN A 107 -2.33 -4.82 -13.53
N LEU A 108 -3.60 -5.13 -13.26
CA LEU A 108 -4.05 -5.60 -11.96
C LEU A 108 -3.42 -6.95 -11.63
N ARG A 109 -2.86 -7.09 -10.44
CA ARG A 109 -2.29 -8.35 -9.95
C ARG A 109 -3.30 -9.10 -9.10
N ALA A 110 -3.43 -10.40 -9.31
CA ALA A 110 -4.40 -11.28 -8.65
C ALA A 110 -5.82 -10.67 -8.65
N PRO A 111 -6.36 -10.28 -9.83
CA PRO A 111 -7.64 -9.60 -9.93
C PRO A 111 -8.78 -10.50 -9.42
N ASN A 112 -9.87 -9.88 -8.96
CA ASN A 112 -11.08 -10.57 -8.51
C ASN A 112 -12.12 -10.60 -9.62
N SER A 113 -12.67 -11.76 -9.94
CA SER A 113 -13.72 -11.97 -10.92
C SER A 113 -15.13 -12.16 -10.31
N ASP A 114 -15.28 -12.05 -8.97
CA ASP A 114 -16.53 -12.33 -8.27
C ASP A 114 -17.34 -11.06 -7.97
N THR A 115 -16.74 -9.87 -8.09
CA THR A 115 -17.39 -8.60 -7.74
C THR A 115 -17.22 -7.57 -8.85
N LEU A 116 -18.24 -6.72 -9.02
CA LEU A 116 -18.08 -5.44 -9.70
C LEU A 116 -17.31 -4.48 -8.82
N TYR A 117 -16.44 -3.69 -9.44
CA TYR A 117 -15.66 -2.65 -8.78
C TYR A 117 -16.16 -1.26 -9.16
N PHE A 118 -16.04 -0.35 -8.21
CA PHE A 118 -16.11 1.08 -8.43
C PHE A 118 -15.13 1.77 -7.49
N GLN A 119 -14.56 2.90 -7.92
CA GLN A 119 -13.56 3.60 -7.12
C GLN A 119 -13.63 5.11 -7.31
N GLY A 120 -13.05 5.84 -6.39
CA GLY A 120 -12.92 7.28 -6.48
C GLY A 120 -11.99 7.84 -5.43
N TRP A 121 -11.46 9.02 -5.67
CA TRP A 121 -10.65 9.74 -4.71
C TRP A 121 -11.48 10.83 -4.06
N TYR A 122 -11.46 10.92 -2.72
CA TYR A 122 -12.16 11.95 -2.00
C TYR A 122 -11.25 13.09 -1.55
N ASP A 123 -11.80 14.29 -1.52
CA ASP A 123 -11.23 15.48 -0.87
C ASP A 123 -12.35 16.20 -0.12
N ILE A 124 -12.31 16.11 1.21
CA ILE A 124 -13.25 16.73 2.14
C ILE A 124 -12.63 17.90 2.91
N THR A 125 -11.52 18.45 2.39
CA THR A 125 -10.83 19.61 3.01
C THR A 125 -11.77 20.79 3.23
N GLN A 126 -12.73 21.02 2.33
CA GLN A 126 -13.63 22.17 2.38
C GLN A 126 -14.99 21.84 3.03
N GLN A 127 -15.49 20.62 2.82
CA GLN A 127 -16.80 20.19 3.29
C GLN A 127 -16.92 18.67 3.25
N PRO A 128 -17.84 18.09 4.05
CA PRO A 128 -18.15 16.66 3.97
C PRO A 128 -18.58 16.20 2.60
N LEU A 129 -18.33 14.92 2.34
CA LEU A 129 -18.77 14.21 1.13
C LEU A 129 -19.91 13.25 1.50
N ILE A 130 -21.07 13.42 0.88
CA ILE A 130 -22.18 12.49 1.02
C ILE A 130 -21.94 11.29 0.14
N ILE A 131 -22.15 10.11 0.70
CA ILE A 131 -22.10 8.81 0.03
C ILE A 131 -23.48 8.19 0.12
N HIS A 132 -24.08 7.89 -1.00
CA HIS A 132 -25.35 7.15 -1.07
C HIS A 132 -25.09 5.69 -1.40
N THR A 133 -25.76 4.80 -0.71
CA THR A 133 -25.83 3.36 -1.03
C THR A 133 -27.29 2.95 -1.19
N PRO A 134 -27.66 2.24 -2.28
CA PRO A 134 -29.00 1.71 -2.44
C PRO A 134 -29.25 0.53 -1.49
N ASP A 135 -30.52 0.11 -1.37
CA ASP A 135 -30.82 -1.19 -0.78
C ASP A 135 -30.30 -2.29 -1.71
N THR A 136 -29.40 -3.15 -1.18
CA THR A 136 -28.83 -4.26 -1.92
C THR A 136 -29.50 -5.60 -1.62
N GLU A 137 -30.62 -5.59 -0.87
CA GLU A 137 -31.45 -6.78 -0.57
C GLU A 137 -30.65 -7.94 0.04
N GLY A 138 -29.73 -7.64 0.99
CA GLY A 138 -28.87 -8.63 1.63
C GLY A 138 -27.63 -9.04 0.81
N ARG A 139 -27.45 -8.55 -0.43
CA ARG A 139 -26.28 -8.81 -1.26
C ARG A 139 -25.02 -8.25 -0.60
N TYR A 140 -23.92 -9.02 -0.67
CA TYR A 140 -22.63 -8.53 -0.22
C TYR A 140 -22.19 -7.32 -1.04
N PHE A 141 -21.87 -6.25 -0.32
CA PHE A 141 -21.13 -5.11 -0.84
C PHE A 141 -20.25 -4.52 0.26
N THR A 142 -19.19 -3.84 -0.15
CA THR A 142 -18.34 -3.05 0.75
C THR A 142 -17.77 -1.86 0.01
N ILE A 143 -17.62 -0.73 0.70
CA ILE A 143 -16.86 0.44 0.28
C ILE A 143 -15.74 0.62 1.30
N ALA A 144 -14.53 0.25 0.92
CA ALA A 144 -13.33 0.52 1.69
C ALA A 144 -12.96 1.99 1.53
N ILE A 145 -12.95 2.73 2.63
CA ILE A 145 -12.56 4.14 2.71
C ILE A 145 -11.17 4.17 3.32
N THR A 146 -10.17 4.36 2.48
CA THR A 146 -8.75 4.33 2.86
C THR A 146 -8.21 5.74 2.96
N ASN A 147 -7.69 6.12 4.11
CA ASN A 147 -7.08 7.41 4.34
C ASN A 147 -5.63 7.46 3.81
N LEU A 148 -4.98 8.64 3.80
CA LEU A 148 -3.61 8.77 3.29
C LEU A 148 -2.56 8.00 4.10
N TYR A 149 -2.87 7.57 5.33
CA TYR A 149 -2.03 6.65 6.11
C TYR A 149 -2.26 5.18 5.72
N ALA A 150 -3.06 4.90 4.69
CA ALA A 150 -3.48 3.58 4.25
C ALA A 150 -4.30 2.81 5.31
N GLU A 151 -4.87 3.49 6.28
CA GLU A 151 -5.81 2.88 7.22
C GLU A 151 -7.23 2.94 6.67
N VAL A 152 -8.01 1.90 6.91
CA VAL A 152 -9.29 1.69 6.25
C VAL A 152 -10.46 1.59 7.25
N VAL A 153 -11.57 2.20 6.88
CA VAL A 153 -12.89 1.97 7.47
C VAL A 153 -13.85 1.51 6.39
N HIS A 154 -14.92 0.82 6.74
CA HIS A 154 -15.84 0.25 5.76
C HIS A 154 -17.26 0.74 5.94
N ILE A 155 -17.94 1.01 4.81
CA ILE A 155 -19.40 1.00 4.65
C ILE A 155 -19.74 -0.29 3.92
N GLY A 156 -20.72 -1.06 4.36
CA GLY A 156 -21.13 -2.28 3.68
C GLY A 156 -21.94 -3.21 4.54
N ARG A 157 -22.26 -4.36 3.99
CA ARG A 157 -23.15 -5.34 4.61
C ARG A 157 -22.77 -5.65 6.07
N ARG A 158 -21.49 -5.86 6.34
CA ARG A 158 -20.98 -6.20 7.66
C ARG A 158 -21.11 -5.04 8.68
N THR A 159 -20.89 -3.81 8.24
CA THR A 159 -20.72 -2.65 9.14
C THR A 159 -21.95 -1.79 9.26
N THR A 160 -22.69 -1.60 8.17
CA THR A 160 -23.79 -0.65 8.10
C THR A 160 -25.12 -1.26 7.62
N GLY A 161 -25.12 -2.56 7.27
CA GLY A 161 -26.29 -3.23 6.70
C GLY A 161 -26.39 -3.05 5.20
N THR A 162 -27.51 -3.48 4.65
CA THR A 162 -27.77 -3.53 3.20
C THR A 162 -28.90 -2.62 2.73
N GLU A 163 -29.60 -1.96 3.65
CA GLU A 163 -30.67 -1.03 3.36
C GLU A 163 -30.12 0.26 2.71
N GLU A 164 -30.98 0.95 1.99
CA GLU A 164 -30.66 2.27 1.43
C GLU A 164 -30.28 3.26 2.52
N ARG A 165 -29.11 3.91 2.37
CA ARG A 165 -28.58 4.87 3.37
C ARG A 165 -27.79 6.02 2.75
N LEU A 166 -27.71 7.09 3.55
CA LEU A 166 -26.84 8.23 3.31
C LEU A 166 -25.77 8.28 4.41
N PHE A 167 -24.53 8.45 3.99
CA PHE A 167 -23.39 8.66 4.87
C PHE A 167 -22.72 9.98 4.55
N ALA A 168 -22.10 10.61 5.56
CA ALA A 168 -21.24 11.76 5.36
C ALA A 168 -19.83 11.44 5.79
N LEU A 169 -18.87 11.48 4.86
CA LEU A 169 -17.46 11.37 5.20
C LEU A 169 -16.99 12.68 5.81
N VAL A 170 -16.47 12.61 7.05
CA VAL A 170 -16.03 13.76 7.85
C VAL A 170 -14.67 13.51 8.48
N THR A 171 -13.95 14.59 8.81
CA THR A 171 -12.73 14.51 9.63
C THR A 171 -13.07 14.53 11.13
N PRO A 172 -12.18 14.05 12.02
CA PRO A 172 -12.43 14.03 13.47
C PRO A 172 -12.76 15.41 14.08
N ASN A 173 -12.21 16.47 13.48
CA ASN A 173 -12.39 17.85 13.98
C ASN A 173 -13.51 18.62 13.25
N TRP A 174 -14.28 17.96 12.39
CA TRP A 174 -15.40 18.63 11.74
C TRP A 174 -16.52 18.91 12.75
N ALA A 175 -16.88 20.17 12.92
CA ALA A 175 -17.84 20.64 13.94
C ALA A 175 -19.20 21.10 13.35
N GLY A 176 -19.46 20.79 12.06
CA GLY A 176 -20.73 21.15 11.43
C GLY A 176 -21.89 20.24 11.86
N THR A 177 -23.07 20.52 11.32
CA THR A 177 -24.29 19.73 11.57
C THR A 177 -24.70 18.99 10.29
N LEU A 178 -25.04 17.72 10.44
CA LEU A 178 -25.62 16.89 9.36
C LEU A 178 -27.14 16.84 9.52
N PRO A 179 -27.90 16.65 8.43
CA PRO A 179 -29.29 16.20 8.50
C PRO A 179 -29.42 14.89 9.28
N ASP A 180 -30.56 14.72 9.98
CA ASP A 180 -30.78 13.58 10.90
C ASP A 180 -30.71 12.19 10.25
N ASN A 181 -30.96 12.11 8.95
CA ASN A 181 -30.94 10.86 8.18
C ASN A 181 -29.56 10.52 7.60
N ILE A 182 -28.50 11.28 7.92
CA ILE A 182 -27.16 11.07 7.41
C ILE A 182 -26.25 10.58 8.53
N THR A 183 -25.64 9.40 8.34
CA THR A 183 -24.71 8.81 9.31
C THR A 183 -23.27 9.29 9.05
N PRO A 184 -22.59 9.87 10.05
CA PRO A 184 -21.19 10.27 9.87
C PRO A 184 -20.27 9.06 9.83
N ILE A 185 -19.33 9.08 8.88
CA ILE A 185 -18.17 8.17 8.79
C ILE A 185 -16.92 9.01 8.98
N VAL A 186 -16.13 8.70 9.98
CA VAL A 186 -14.94 9.48 10.32
C VAL A 186 -13.71 8.90 9.63
N THR A 187 -12.93 9.76 8.94
CA THR A 187 -11.62 9.44 8.38
C THR A 187 -10.57 10.41 8.91
N GLU A 188 -9.38 9.92 9.26
CA GLU A 188 -8.35 10.76 9.87
C GLU A 188 -7.73 11.78 8.93
N THR A 189 -7.76 11.55 7.61
CA THR A 189 -7.22 12.51 6.64
C THR A 189 -8.30 13.08 5.74
N PRO A 190 -8.20 14.35 5.35
CA PRO A 190 -9.21 14.99 4.51
C PRO A 190 -9.20 14.48 3.06
N LYS A 191 -8.24 13.64 2.70
CA LYS A 191 -8.11 13.03 1.37
C LYS A 191 -7.87 11.54 1.52
N GLY A 192 -8.25 10.78 0.49
CA GLY A 192 -8.02 9.35 0.44
C GLY A 192 -8.79 8.69 -0.69
N TRP A 193 -8.88 7.37 -0.64
CA TRP A 193 -9.39 6.52 -1.69
C TRP A 193 -10.63 5.73 -1.25
N LEU A 194 -11.60 5.61 -2.15
CA LEU A 194 -12.79 4.78 -2.00
C LEU A 194 -12.68 3.61 -2.98
N LEU A 195 -12.74 2.38 -2.49
CA LEU A 195 -12.82 1.19 -3.33
C LEU A 195 -14.05 0.38 -2.97
N GLY A 196 -15.03 0.36 -3.86
CA GLY A 196 -16.25 -0.41 -3.71
C GLY A 196 -16.18 -1.77 -4.42
N ARG A 197 -16.82 -2.75 -3.80
CA ARG A 197 -17.05 -4.09 -4.34
C ARG A 197 -18.51 -4.46 -4.13
N LEU A 198 -19.13 -5.03 -5.16
CA LEU A 198 -20.50 -5.56 -5.09
C LEU A 198 -20.51 -6.94 -5.73
N LEU A 199 -21.01 -7.95 -5.01
CA LEU A 199 -21.05 -9.35 -5.44
C LEU A 199 -21.89 -9.55 -6.70
N VAL A 200 -21.37 -10.38 -7.61
CA VAL A 200 -22.08 -10.88 -8.78
C VAL A 200 -22.15 -12.40 -8.73
N THR A 201 -23.34 -12.97 -8.73
CA THR A 201 -23.56 -14.42 -8.58
C THR A 201 -23.66 -15.16 -9.92
N GLY A 202 -23.08 -14.62 -10.99
CA GLY A 202 -23.04 -15.20 -12.32
C GLY A 202 -23.53 -14.24 -13.40
N SER A 203 -23.49 -14.68 -14.66
CA SER A 203 -23.79 -13.82 -15.81
C SER A 203 -25.23 -13.30 -15.84
N GLU A 204 -26.17 -14.07 -15.31
CA GLU A 204 -27.60 -13.71 -15.26
C GLU A 204 -27.85 -12.55 -14.27
N ASP A 205 -27.02 -12.48 -13.21
CA ASP A 205 -27.11 -11.48 -12.14
C ASP A 205 -26.42 -10.14 -12.49
N PHE A 206 -25.55 -10.16 -13.50
CA PHE A 206 -24.69 -9.02 -13.84
C PHE A 206 -25.46 -7.73 -14.07
N VAL A 207 -26.59 -7.78 -14.78
CA VAL A 207 -27.40 -6.59 -15.11
C VAL A 207 -27.94 -5.94 -13.83
N GLN A 208 -28.51 -6.73 -12.93
CA GLN A 208 -29.03 -6.25 -11.65
C GLN A 208 -27.90 -5.68 -10.76
N ALA A 209 -26.79 -6.39 -10.67
CA ALA A 209 -25.63 -5.93 -9.90
C ALA A 209 -25.08 -4.59 -10.44
N ASN A 210 -25.00 -4.43 -11.77
CA ASN A 210 -24.54 -3.18 -12.37
C ASN A 210 -25.52 -2.03 -12.10
N GLN A 211 -26.82 -2.26 -12.14
CA GLN A 211 -27.84 -1.26 -11.80
C GLN A 211 -27.71 -0.78 -10.35
N LEU A 212 -27.36 -1.68 -9.40
CA LEU A 212 -27.10 -1.29 -8.01
C LEU A 212 -25.84 -0.42 -7.91
N VAL A 213 -24.76 -0.78 -8.62
CA VAL A 213 -23.53 0.04 -8.64
C VAL A 213 -23.79 1.44 -9.23
N GLU A 214 -24.66 1.55 -10.22
CA GLU A 214 -25.03 2.85 -10.80
C GLU A 214 -25.77 3.76 -9.84
N GLN A 215 -26.50 3.21 -8.88
CA GLN A 215 -27.21 3.95 -7.83
C GLN A 215 -26.29 4.44 -6.70
N ILE A 216 -25.05 3.96 -6.59
CA ILE A 216 -24.08 4.47 -5.62
C ILE A 216 -23.51 5.78 -6.17
N TRP A 217 -23.59 6.86 -5.40
CA TRP A 217 -23.07 8.16 -5.82
C TRP A 217 -22.40 8.93 -4.70
N LEU A 218 -21.56 9.90 -5.08
CA LEU A 218 -20.87 10.83 -4.22
C LEU A 218 -21.32 12.26 -4.52
N GLN A 219 -21.60 13.05 -3.47
CA GLN A 219 -21.98 14.46 -3.61
C GLN A 219 -21.46 15.30 -2.43
N PRO A 220 -20.80 16.44 -2.67
CA PRO A 220 -20.46 17.38 -1.60
C PRO A 220 -21.70 17.84 -0.82
N LEU A 221 -21.57 18.01 0.51
CA LEU A 221 -22.70 18.37 1.39
C LEU A 221 -23.41 19.67 0.95
N GLY A 222 -22.67 20.68 0.49
CA GLY A 222 -23.26 21.91 -0.01
C GLY A 222 -24.17 21.68 -1.22
N GLU A 223 -23.71 20.87 -2.20
CA GLU A 223 -24.50 20.51 -3.37
C GLU A 223 -25.73 19.66 -2.96
N PHE A 224 -25.58 18.75 -2.01
CA PHE A 224 -26.68 17.97 -1.45
C PHE A 224 -27.76 18.87 -0.81
N ASN A 225 -27.35 19.96 -0.16
CA ASN A 225 -28.24 20.97 0.43
C ASN A 225 -28.74 22.02 -0.59
N GLY A 226 -28.57 21.78 -1.90
CA GLY A 226 -29.09 22.66 -2.97
C GLY A 226 -28.19 23.84 -3.34
N GLN A 227 -26.98 23.91 -2.83
CA GLN A 227 -26.01 24.94 -3.28
C GLN A 227 -25.51 24.59 -4.69
N PRO A 228 -25.31 25.59 -5.57
CA PRO A 228 -24.79 25.33 -6.90
C PRO A 228 -23.38 24.74 -6.85
N SER A 229 -23.11 23.78 -7.72
CA SER A 229 -21.75 23.24 -7.89
C SER A 229 -20.84 24.34 -8.47
N ASN A 230 -19.81 24.69 -7.72
CA ASN A 230 -18.83 25.69 -8.16
C ASN A 230 -17.66 25.07 -8.98
N LYS A 231 -17.63 23.77 -9.17
CA LYS A 231 -16.53 23.09 -9.90
C LYS A 231 -17.01 22.65 -11.27
N LYS A 232 -16.44 23.24 -12.32
CA LYS A 232 -16.45 22.62 -13.64
C LYS A 232 -15.65 21.32 -13.57
N THR A 233 -16.27 20.22 -13.98
CA THR A 233 -15.63 18.93 -14.17
C THR A 233 -14.81 18.96 -15.47
N GLU A 234 -13.75 19.73 -15.50
CA GLU A 234 -12.84 19.74 -16.66
C GLU A 234 -11.85 18.59 -16.51
N LYS A 235 -11.63 17.86 -17.59
CA LYS A 235 -10.54 16.89 -17.68
C LYS A 235 -9.23 17.68 -17.66
N ILE A 236 -8.42 17.45 -16.62
CA ILE A 236 -7.13 18.14 -16.46
C ILE A 236 -6.03 17.20 -16.94
N ASN A 237 -5.34 17.59 -18.01
CA ASN A 237 -4.13 16.88 -18.43
C ASN A 237 -2.98 17.26 -17.49
N ALA A 238 -2.24 16.26 -17.02
CA ALA A 238 -1.12 16.47 -16.11
C ALA A 238 0.02 15.47 -16.41
N GLN A 239 1.20 15.79 -15.91
CA GLN A 239 2.30 14.84 -15.89
C GLN A 239 2.04 13.81 -14.80
N LYS A 240 2.49 12.58 -15.04
CA LYS A 240 2.48 11.51 -14.04
C LYS A 240 3.36 11.89 -12.85
N TYR A 241 2.84 11.69 -11.66
CA TYR A 241 3.58 11.85 -10.42
C TYR A 241 4.18 10.52 -10.00
N ASP A 242 5.51 10.53 -9.81
CA ASP A 242 6.24 9.46 -9.14
C ASP A 242 7.46 10.07 -8.44
N PHE A 243 7.38 10.18 -7.13
CA PHE A 243 8.43 10.78 -6.31
C PHE A 243 9.29 9.74 -5.57
N LYS A 244 8.94 8.45 -5.67
CA LYS A 244 9.71 7.38 -5.03
C LYS A 244 11.11 7.30 -5.62
N GLY A 245 12.08 6.95 -4.80
CA GLY A 245 13.47 6.83 -5.24
C GLY A 245 14.21 8.15 -5.51
N SER A 246 13.64 9.30 -5.16
CA SER A 246 14.25 10.61 -5.41
C SER A 246 14.12 11.58 -4.23
N LEU A 247 14.94 12.64 -4.20
CA LEU A 247 14.81 13.73 -3.21
C LEU A 247 13.48 14.47 -3.31
N GLY A 248 12.78 14.38 -4.45
CA GLY A 248 11.42 14.87 -4.63
C GLY A 248 10.43 14.25 -3.66
N PHE A 249 10.70 13.03 -3.17
CA PHE A 249 9.92 12.38 -2.12
C PHE A 249 9.80 13.26 -0.86
N PHE A 250 10.91 13.80 -0.36
CA PHE A 250 10.91 14.63 0.84
C PHE A 250 10.19 15.96 0.61
N ALA A 251 10.30 16.54 -0.58
CA ALA A 251 9.56 17.73 -0.94
C ALA A 251 8.04 17.50 -0.96
N GLU A 252 7.61 16.36 -1.53
CA GLU A 252 6.20 16.00 -1.57
C GLU A 252 5.68 15.61 -0.16
N LEU A 253 6.47 14.88 0.63
CA LEU A 253 6.14 14.58 2.03
C LEU A 253 5.95 15.87 2.83
N ASN A 254 6.85 16.83 2.70
CA ASN A 254 6.73 18.12 3.36
C ASN A 254 5.44 18.87 2.95
N ARG A 255 5.07 18.83 1.66
CA ARG A 255 3.83 19.44 1.15
C ARG A 255 2.60 18.74 1.71
N THR A 256 2.61 17.41 1.73
CA THR A 256 1.50 16.58 2.25
C THR A 256 1.28 16.83 3.73
N LEU A 257 2.35 16.85 4.55
CA LEU A 257 2.26 17.07 6.00
C LEU A 257 1.63 18.41 6.38
N LYS A 258 1.79 19.44 5.56
CA LYS A 258 1.14 20.76 5.77
C LYS A 258 -0.38 20.72 5.65
N THR A 259 -0.93 19.70 5.03
CA THR A 259 -2.38 19.54 4.80
C THR A 259 -3.05 18.52 5.72
N LEU A 260 -2.25 17.78 6.50
CA LEU A 260 -2.77 16.72 7.38
C LEU A 260 -2.96 17.23 8.82
N PRO A 261 -4.02 16.78 9.50
CA PRO A 261 -4.09 16.91 10.94
C PRO A 261 -2.96 16.08 11.58
N LEU A 262 -2.29 16.67 12.57
CA LEU A 262 -1.23 15.95 13.30
C LEU A 262 -1.84 14.86 14.17
N ARG A 263 -1.29 13.68 14.11
CA ARG A 263 -1.59 12.60 15.04
C ARG A 263 -0.92 12.89 16.40
N PRO A 264 -1.64 12.78 17.52
CA PRO A 264 -1.12 13.19 18.84
C PRO A 264 0.22 12.52 19.23
N GLY A 265 0.44 11.28 18.84
CA GLY A 265 1.67 10.52 19.14
C GLY A 265 2.87 10.81 18.23
N GLU A 266 2.72 11.60 17.17
CA GLU A 266 3.75 11.79 16.14
C GLU A 266 4.54 13.10 16.27
N ALA A 267 4.18 13.99 17.20
CA ALA A 267 4.81 15.30 17.33
C ALA A 267 6.33 15.23 17.52
N ALA A 268 6.82 14.32 18.37
CA ALA A 268 8.24 14.15 18.62
C ALA A 268 8.99 13.60 17.40
N LEU A 269 8.38 12.71 16.64
CA LEU A 269 8.93 12.16 15.39
C LEU A 269 9.03 13.25 14.31
N LEU A 270 7.96 14.03 14.14
CA LEU A 270 7.93 15.11 13.16
C LEU A 270 8.93 16.22 13.50
N ALA A 271 9.14 16.51 14.80
CA ALA A 271 10.18 17.45 15.23
C ALA A 271 11.61 16.98 14.86
N GLN A 272 11.87 15.66 14.80
CA GLN A 272 13.15 15.16 14.28
C GLN A 272 13.25 15.36 12.76
N PHE A 273 12.15 15.22 12.04
CA PHE A 273 12.14 15.45 10.58
C PHE A 273 12.39 16.93 10.23
N ASP A 274 12.03 17.86 11.12
CA ASP A 274 12.32 19.30 10.92
C ASP A 274 13.83 19.57 10.74
N GLU A 275 14.73 18.75 11.34
CA GLU A 275 16.20 18.87 11.21
C GLU A 275 16.69 18.63 9.77
N ILE A 276 15.92 17.95 8.95
CA ILE A 276 16.18 17.76 7.51
C ILE A 276 15.26 18.61 6.62
N GLY A 277 14.52 19.53 7.22
CA GLY A 277 13.58 20.41 6.52
C GLY A 277 12.25 19.77 6.15
N VAL A 278 11.91 18.61 6.70
CA VAL A 278 10.66 17.89 6.44
C VAL A 278 9.73 17.99 7.64
N GLY A 279 8.59 18.65 7.49
CA GLY A 279 7.63 18.79 8.59
C GLY A 279 6.54 19.80 8.25
N PRO A 280 5.48 19.89 9.07
CA PRO A 280 4.35 20.77 8.79
C PRO A 280 4.72 22.26 8.85
N ASN A 281 5.74 22.64 9.65
CA ASN A 281 6.14 24.02 9.90
C ASN A 281 7.43 24.45 9.19
N VAL A 282 8.09 23.55 8.47
CA VAL A 282 9.34 23.79 7.76
C VAL A 282 9.13 23.64 6.25
N THR A 283 10.16 23.99 5.45
CA THR A 283 10.10 23.84 3.99
C THR A 283 11.34 23.12 3.51
N PHE A 284 11.13 21.95 2.92
CA PHE A 284 12.19 21.21 2.26
C PHE A 284 12.55 21.85 0.92
N ASN A 285 13.85 22.09 0.73
CA ASN A 285 14.39 22.54 -0.56
C ASN A 285 15.69 21.76 -0.86
N ALA A 286 15.63 20.88 -1.85
CA ALA A 286 16.78 20.07 -2.25
C ALA A 286 17.98 20.91 -2.72
N ASP A 287 17.77 22.11 -3.28
CA ASP A 287 18.85 22.96 -3.78
C ASP A 287 19.67 23.62 -2.66
N LEU A 288 19.10 23.69 -1.46
CA LEU A 288 19.76 24.25 -0.29
C LEU A 288 20.53 23.20 0.54
N LEU A 289 20.44 21.92 0.19
CA LEU A 289 21.17 20.86 0.88
C LEU A 289 22.67 20.99 0.64
N THR A 290 23.44 20.92 1.73
CA THR A 290 24.89 20.75 1.64
C THR A 290 25.21 19.39 0.99
N PRO A 291 26.41 19.22 0.36
CA PRO A 291 26.76 17.94 -0.25
C PRO A 291 26.69 16.74 0.73
N PRO A 292 27.13 16.84 2.03
CA PRO A 292 26.96 15.77 2.99
C PRO A 292 25.49 15.45 3.29
N GLN A 293 24.62 16.46 3.47
CA GLN A 293 23.18 16.24 3.70
C GLN A 293 22.53 15.54 2.51
N ARG A 294 22.81 16.01 1.30
CA ARG A 294 22.32 15.38 0.07
C ARG A 294 22.71 13.90 0.01
N LYS A 295 23.98 13.60 0.22
CA LYS A 295 24.52 12.25 0.22
C LYS A 295 23.81 11.36 1.27
N GLY A 296 23.63 11.90 2.48
CA GLY A 296 22.92 11.19 3.55
C GLY A 296 21.47 10.84 3.15
N LEU A 297 20.72 11.79 2.58
CA LEU A 297 19.34 11.56 2.13
C LEU A 297 19.24 10.58 0.94
N GLU A 298 20.17 10.64 -0.01
CA GLU A 298 20.19 9.71 -1.15
C GLU A 298 20.46 8.27 -0.69
N HIS A 299 21.38 8.05 0.27
CA HIS A 299 21.57 6.76 0.91
C HIS A 299 20.32 6.31 1.70
N ALA A 300 19.70 7.25 2.42
CA ALA A 300 18.50 6.97 3.21
C ALA A 300 17.33 6.45 2.35
N ILE A 301 17.11 7.04 1.18
CA ILE A 301 16.08 6.61 0.23
C ILE A 301 16.31 5.14 -0.14
N LYS A 302 17.53 4.82 -0.60
CA LYS A 302 17.85 3.47 -1.05
C LYS A 302 17.65 2.43 0.05
N ASP A 303 18.22 2.69 1.24
CA ASP A 303 18.16 1.73 2.35
C ASP A 303 16.73 1.61 2.90
N ALA A 304 15.93 2.68 2.88
CA ALA A 304 14.53 2.62 3.27
C ALA A 304 13.70 1.79 2.27
N GLU A 305 13.95 1.89 0.97
CA GLU A 305 13.30 1.04 -0.04
C GLU A 305 13.67 -0.44 0.14
N ASP A 306 14.95 -0.74 0.41
CA ASP A 306 15.42 -2.09 0.71
C ASP A 306 14.76 -2.65 1.99
N ILE A 307 14.64 -1.82 3.04
CA ILE A 307 13.93 -2.18 4.28
C ILE A 307 12.45 -2.47 4.00
N ILE A 308 11.76 -1.63 3.24
CA ILE A 308 10.36 -1.83 2.88
C ILE A 308 10.20 -3.14 2.12
N GLN A 309 11.03 -3.37 1.09
CA GLN A 309 10.98 -4.58 0.27
C GLN A 309 11.23 -5.85 1.11
N ALA A 310 12.25 -5.85 1.95
CA ALA A 310 12.56 -6.98 2.85
C ALA A 310 11.44 -7.23 3.88
N SER A 311 10.72 -6.18 4.27
CA SER A 311 9.66 -6.27 5.28
C SER A 311 8.34 -6.81 4.74
N THR A 312 8.13 -6.85 3.43
CA THR A 312 6.87 -7.37 2.83
C THR A 312 6.59 -8.81 3.23
N GLN A 313 7.64 -9.65 3.34
CA GLN A 313 7.48 -11.06 3.73
C GLN A 313 7.18 -11.24 5.22
N ARG A 314 7.50 -10.28 6.08
CA ARG A 314 7.26 -10.35 7.54
C ARG A 314 5.80 -10.19 7.93
N THR A 315 4.96 -9.72 7.01
CA THR A 315 3.51 -9.56 7.21
C THR A 315 2.73 -10.85 7.00
N ILE A 316 3.42 -11.92 6.61
CA ILE A 316 2.81 -13.18 6.14
C ILE A 316 3.11 -14.29 7.14
N THR A 317 2.08 -15.03 7.54
CA THR A 317 2.21 -16.32 8.24
C THR A 317 1.90 -17.46 7.28
N SER A 318 2.60 -18.60 7.41
CA SER A 318 2.37 -19.78 6.57
C SER A 318 1.87 -20.94 7.40
N THR A 319 0.80 -21.61 6.93
CA THR A 319 0.25 -22.82 7.55
C THR A 319 -0.38 -23.69 6.46
N ASN A 320 -0.09 -24.99 6.44
CA ASN A 320 -0.55 -25.96 5.44
C ASN A 320 -0.25 -25.52 3.98
N GLY A 321 0.89 -24.85 3.73
CA GLY A 321 1.22 -24.30 2.41
C GLY A 321 0.51 -22.98 2.07
N TRP A 322 -0.44 -22.52 2.90
CA TRP A 322 -1.14 -21.26 2.71
C TRP A 322 -0.47 -20.11 3.47
N MET A 323 -0.23 -19.03 2.77
CA MET A 323 0.28 -17.76 3.29
C MET A 323 -0.88 -16.83 3.57
N ILE A 324 -0.96 -16.28 4.79
CA ILE A 324 -2.06 -15.39 5.21
C ILE A 324 -1.45 -14.17 5.89
N SER A 325 -1.93 -12.98 5.52
CA SER A 325 -1.66 -11.74 6.24
C SER A 325 -2.96 -11.26 6.91
N LYS A 326 -2.92 -11.08 8.23
CA LYS A 326 -4.06 -10.61 9.04
C LYS A 326 -3.83 -9.26 9.69
N ASP A 327 -2.61 -8.77 9.66
CA ASP A 327 -2.22 -7.53 10.32
C ASP A 327 -2.20 -6.38 9.30
N ILE A 328 -3.38 -6.08 8.72
CA ILE A 328 -3.56 -5.10 7.65
C ILE A 328 -4.77 -4.20 7.92
N GLY A 329 -4.77 -3.03 7.32
CA GLY A 329 -5.89 -2.07 7.35
C GLY A 329 -5.87 -1.07 8.51
N VAL A 330 -5.20 -1.37 9.63
CA VAL A 330 -4.93 -0.42 10.74
C VAL A 330 -3.54 -0.66 11.27
N TYR A 331 -2.69 0.35 11.26
CA TYR A 331 -1.25 0.21 11.54
C TYR A 331 -0.80 1.01 12.75
N GLY A 332 -1.49 2.10 13.10
CA GLY A 332 -1.05 3.01 14.14
C GLY A 332 0.35 3.57 13.85
N TYR A 333 1.29 3.40 14.78
CA TYR A 333 2.67 3.89 14.68
C TYR A 333 3.68 2.86 14.15
N ARG A 334 3.22 1.77 13.54
CA ARG A 334 4.08 0.71 12.96
C ARG A 334 4.49 1.07 11.53
N TYR A 335 5.32 2.10 11.38
CA TYR A 335 5.62 2.73 10.08
C TYR A 335 6.25 1.78 9.06
N ILE A 336 7.18 0.92 9.46
CA ILE A 336 7.81 -0.08 8.57
C ILE A 336 6.76 -1.07 8.07
N HIS A 337 5.93 -1.59 8.99
CA HIS A 337 4.88 -2.53 8.64
C HIS A 337 3.86 -1.91 7.69
N ARG A 338 3.41 -0.69 7.97
CA ARG A 338 2.50 0.08 7.11
C ARG A 338 3.08 0.27 5.70
N ALA A 339 4.34 0.70 5.60
CA ALA A 339 5.03 0.87 4.31
C ALA A 339 5.17 -0.44 3.54
N ALA A 340 5.46 -1.56 4.23
CA ALA A 340 5.58 -2.88 3.64
C ALA A 340 4.25 -3.39 3.09
N VAL A 341 3.14 -3.19 3.82
CA VAL A 341 1.80 -3.56 3.33
C VAL A 341 1.42 -2.74 2.11
N VAL A 342 1.63 -1.41 2.16
CA VAL A 342 1.34 -0.52 1.00
C VAL A 342 2.16 -0.91 -0.23
N LYS A 343 3.43 -1.31 -0.05
CA LYS A 343 4.28 -1.83 -1.14
C LYS A 343 3.70 -3.09 -1.78
N GLY A 344 3.05 -3.94 -1.00
CA GLY A 344 2.39 -5.17 -1.47
C GLY A 344 0.98 -4.94 -2.05
N GLY A 345 0.41 -3.78 -1.82
CA GLY A 345 -0.96 -3.37 -2.18
C GLY A 345 -1.76 -2.95 -0.95
N TYR A 346 -2.87 -2.25 -1.15
CA TYR A 346 -3.76 -1.85 -0.07
C TYR A 346 -4.64 -3.02 0.36
N GLY A 347 -4.88 -3.16 1.67
CA GLY A 347 -5.66 -4.26 2.23
C GLY A 347 -6.95 -3.80 2.89
N ASN A 348 -7.96 -4.67 2.87
CA ASN A 348 -9.14 -4.54 3.72
C ASN A 348 -8.80 -4.92 5.17
N LEU A 349 -9.67 -4.55 6.10
CA LEU A 349 -9.62 -5.13 7.44
C LEU A 349 -9.81 -6.66 7.35
N PRO A 350 -9.12 -7.46 8.18
CA PRO A 350 -9.28 -8.92 8.19
C PRO A 350 -10.72 -9.38 8.40
N GLU A 351 -11.51 -8.63 9.17
CA GLU A 351 -12.93 -8.88 9.42
C GLU A 351 -13.79 -8.66 8.17
N GLU A 352 -13.31 -7.86 7.23
CA GLU A 352 -13.99 -7.61 5.95
C GLU A 352 -13.63 -8.65 4.92
N SER A 353 -12.33 -8.93 4.74
CA SER A 353 -11.88 -9.98 3.83
C SER A 353 -10.45 -10.42 4.09
N LEU A 354 -10.21 -11.72 3.92
CA LEU A 354 -8.89 -12.34 3.98
C LEU A 354 -8.56 -13.04 2.67
N TYR A 355 -7.26 -13.12 2.39
CA TYR A 355 -6.73 -13.62 1.12
C TYR A 355 -5.63 -14.67 1.34
N PRO A 356 -5.95 -15.89 1.85
CA PRO A 356 -4.98 -16.99 1.86
C PRO A 356 -4.46 -17.26 0.45
N ALA A 357 -3.14 -17.28 0.28
CA ALA A 357 -2.48 -17.58 -0.99
C ALA A 357 -1.55 -18.78 -0.85
N ALA A 358 -1.44 -19.61 -1.89
CA ALA A 358 -0.55 -20.74 -1.91
C ALA A 358 0.18 -20.86 -3.24
N VAL A 359 1.45 -21.23 -3.17
CA VAL A 359 2.31 -21.51 -4.33
C VAL A 359 2.97 -22.89 -4.26
N PHE A 360 2.78 -23.61 -3.14
CA PHE A 360 3.33 -24.93 -2.88
C PHE A 360 2.21 -25.92 -2.56
N ASP A 361 2.43 -27.18 -2.93
CA ASP A 361 1.58 -28.30 -2.52
C ASP A 361 1.90 -28.79 -1.09
N GLU A 362 1.28 -29.89 -0.68
CA GLU A 362 1.50 -30.53 0.63
C GLU A 362 2.93 -31.01 0.86
N ASN A 363 3.68 -31.30 -0.20
CA ASN A 363 5.07 -31.77 -0.15
C ASN A 363 6.09 -30.61 -0.14
N GLY A 364 5.63 -29.37 -0.37
CA GLY A 364 6.48 -28.20 -0.50
C GLY A 364 7.02 -27.97 -1.91
N ASP A 365 6.48 -28.68 -2.91
CA ASP A 365 6.83 -28.47 -4.33
C ASP A 365 5.97 -27.37 -4.94
N LEU A 366 6.56 -26.60 -5.85
CA LEU A 366 5.85 -25.54 -6.57
C LEU A 366 4.66 -26.11 -7.35
N LEU A 367 3.53 -25.41 -7.27
CA LEU A 367 2.34 -25.71 -8.05
C LEU A 367 2.61 -25.49 -9.54
N SER A 368 2.36 -26.52 -10.37
CA SER A 368 2.55 -26.50 -11.81
C SER A 368 1.35 -27.12 -12.54
N GLY A 369 0.89 -26.47 -13.60
CA GLY A 369 -0.22 -26.98 -14.41
C GLY A 369 0.09 -28.22 -15.24
N SER A 370 1.33 -28.73 -15.22
CA SER A 370 1.67 -30.07 -15.70
C SER A 370 1.11 -31.19 -14.83
N ASP A 371 0.76 -30.87 -13.57
CA ASP A 371 0.27 -31.80 -12.58
C ASP A 371 -1.22 -31.57 -12.33
N ARG A 372 -1.82 -32.46 -11.58
CA ARG A 372 -3.19 -32.38 -11.11
C ARG A 372 -3.18 -32.26 -9.60
N PHE A 373 -4.10 -31.46 -9.06
CA PHE A 373 -4.19 -31.24 -7.63
C PHE A 373 -5.64 -31.35 -7.17
N ARG A 374 -5.81 -31.53 -5.88
CA ARG A 374 -7.10 -31.59 -5.22
C ARG A 374 -7.08 -30.83 -3.91
N ILE A 375 -8.17 -30.18 -3.59
CA ILE A 375 -8.44 -29.62 -2.27
C ILE A 375 -9.71 -30.30 -1.76
N HIS A 376 -9.60 -30.98 -0.62
CA HIS A 376 -10.73 -31.63 0.03
C HIS A 376 -11.13 -30.89 1.30
N PHE A 377 -12.35 -30.39 1.34
CA PHE A 377 -12.95 -29.77 2.51
C PHE A 377 -13.91 -30.78 3.16
N ASN A 378 -13.60 -31.26 4.36
CA ASN A 378 -14.60 -31.91 5.18
C ASN A 378 -15.73 -30.90 5.53
N PRO A 379 -16.93 -31.35 5.90
CA PRO A 379 -18.04 -30.46 6.22
C PRO A 379 -17.69 -29.37 7.26
N LYS A 380 -16.87 -29.75 8.26
CA LYS A 380 -16.40 -28.80 9.30
C LYS A 380 -15.22 -27.91 8.87
N GLN A 381 -14.62 -28.18 7.72
CA GLN A 381 -13.49 -27.45 7.15
C GLN A 381 -13.91 -26.51 6.00
N LEU A 382 -15.18 -26.52 5.60
CA LEU A 382 -15.68 -25.52 4.65
C LEU A 382 -15.34 -24.11 5.14
N PRO A 383 -14.93 -23.20 4.27
CA PRO A 383 -14.53 -21.85 4.66
C PRO A 383 -15.64 -21.15 5.46
N PRO A 384 -15.37 -20.79 6.73
CA PRO A 384 -16.39 -20.21 7.61
C PRO A 384 -16.48 -18.71 7.42
N VAL A 385 -17.41 -18.30 6.60
CA VAL A 385 -17.69 -16.91 6.23
C VAL A 385 -19.17 -16.60 6.37
N ASP A 386 -19.50 -15.38 6.72
CA ASP A 386 -20.88 -14.88 6.75
C ASP A 386 -21.26 -14.26 5.39
N GLY A 387 -20.27 -13.84 4.60
CA GLY A 387 -20.43 -13.42 3.22
C GLY A 387 -20.34 -14.61 2.24
N PHE A 388 -19.28 -14.66 1.50
CA PHE A 388 -19.00 -15.74 0.55
C PHE A 388 -17.49 -16.02 0.48
N TRP A 389 -17.12 -17.13 -0.15
CA TRP A 389 -15.72 -17.42 -0.44
C TRP A 389 -15.55 -17.86 -1.89
N SER A 390 -14.36 -17.64 -2.42
CA SER A 390 -13.94 -18.12 -3.74
C SER A 390 -12.46 -18.50 -3.74
N LEU A 391 -12.08 -19.36 -4.69
CA LEU A 391 -10.71 -19.77 -4.99
C LEU A 391 -10.42 -19.43 -6.44
N SER A 392 -9.31 -18.76 -6.70
CA SER A 392 -8.83 -18.41 -8.05
C SER A 392 -7.41 -18.89 -8.26
N ALA A 393 -7.06 -19.20 -9.51
CA ALA A 393 -5.73 -19.57 -9.93
C ALA A 393 -5.13 -18.52 -10.88
N TYR A 394 -3.86 -18.17 -10.68
CA TYR A 394 -3.15 -17.15 -11.46
C TYR A 394 -1.79 -17.67 -11.89
N LYS A 395 -1.31 -17.22 -13.03
CA LYS A 395 0.07 -17.43 -13.44
C LYS A 395 1.01 -16.85 -12.37
N LEU A 396 2.07 -17.59 -12.02
CA LEU A 396 2.98 -17.16 -10.96
C LEU A 396 3.83 -15.95 -11.40
N GLU A 397 4.15 -15.85 -12.69
CA GLU A 397 5.05 -14.82 -13.24
C GLU A 397 4.52 -13.39 -13.14
N ASP A 398 3.21 -13.20 -13.42
CA ASP A 398 2.58 -11.88 -13.52
C ASP A 398 1.33 -11.71 -12.64
N ALA A 399 0.92 -12.79 -11.96
CA ALA A 399 -0.30 -12.85 -11.16
C ALA A 399 -1.57 -12.54 -11.97
N GLN A 400 -1.61 -12.91 -13.25
CA GLN A 400 -2.76 -12.74 -14.13
C GLN A 400 -3.52 -14.06 -14.31
N PHE A 401 -4.81 -13.96 -14.65
CA PHE A 401 -5.59 -15.10 -15.11
C PHE A 401 -5.03 -15.67 -16.42
N GLU A 402 -5.16 -16.99 -16.60
CA GLU A 402 -4.97 -17.62 -17.89
C GLU A 402 -6.33 -17.91 -18.54
N PRO A 403 -6.53 -17.55 -19.83
CA PRO A 403 -7.75 -17.90 -20.54
C PRO A 403 -7.98 -19.42 -20.54
N ASN A 404 -9.22 -19.85 -20.34
CA ASN A 404 -9.58 -21.27 -20.34
C ASN A 404 -10.89 -21.54 -21.11
N SER A 405 -11.12 -22.81 -21.44
CA SER A 405 -12.20 -23.23 -22.34
C SER A 405 -13.63 -22.97 -21.82
N ILE A 406 -13.79 -22.81 -20.50
CA ILE A 406 -15.10 -22.58 -19.88
C ILE A 406 -15.26 -21.18 -19.28
N GLY A 407 -14.26 -20.31 -19.44
CA GLY A 407 -14.28 -18.94 -18.89
C GLY A 407 -14.41 -18.89 -17.38
N ARG A 408 -13.96 -19.92 -16.65
CA ARG A 408 -14.03 -19.99 -15.19
C ARG A 408 -12.69 -19.55 -14.58
N TYR A 409 -12.70 -18.45 -13.86
CA TYR A 409 -11.51 -17.87 -13.21
C TYR A 409 -11.57 -17.95 -11.68
N SER A 410 -12.74 -18.31 -11.15
CA SER A 410 -12.95 -18.59 -9.72
C SER A 410 -13.94 -19.73 -9.52
N ILE A 411 -13.85 -20.37 -8.36
CA ILE A 411 -14.80 -21.36 -7.86
C ILE A 411 -15.04 -21.14 -6.37
N GLY A 412 -16.28 -21.21 -5.91
CA GLY A 412 -16.62 -20.98 -4.51
C GLY A 412 -18.03 -21.42 -4.16
N ASN A 413 -18.50 -21.10 -2.94
CA ASN A 413 -19.82 -21.52 -2.46
C ASN A 413 -21.00 -21.01 -3.29
N LEU A 414 -20.81 -19.94 -4.07
CA LEU A 414 -21.86 -19.37 -4.94
C LEU A 414 -21.70 -19.76 -6.42
N THR A 415 -20.74 -20.64 -6.74
CA THR A 415 -20.56 -21.12 -8.10
C THR A 415 -21.73 -22.03 -8.49
N LYS A 416 -22.43 -21.67 -9.58
CA LYS A 416 -23.57 -22.43 -10.09
C LYS A 416 -23.17 -23.87 -10.43
N GLY A 417 -23.89 -24.83 -9.87
CA GLY A 417 -23.69 -26.25 -10.11
C GLY A 417 -22.59 -26.92 -9.26
N ILE A 418 -21.99 -26.21 -8.29
CA ILE A 418 -21.07 -26.83 -7.34
C ILE A 418 -21.79 -27.94 -6.57
N THR A 419 -21.14 -29.08 -6.38
CA THR A 419 -21.73 -30.25 -5.75
C THR A 419 -20.94 -30.66 -4.49
N TYR A 420 -21.69 -30.98 -3.43
CA TYR A 420 -21.18 -31.49 -2.18
C TYR A 420 -21.40 -33.00 -2.11
N ASN A 421 -20.55 -33.72 -1.40
CA ASN A 421 -20.78 -35.14 -1.15
C ASN A 421 -21.95 -35.37 -0.16
N GLU A 422 -22.34 -36.64 0.05
CA GLU A 422 -23.47 -37.03 0.94
C GLU A 422 -23.30 -36.54 2.38
N GLU A 423 -22.06 -36.36 2.85
CA GLU A 423 -21.72 -35.88 4.19
C GLU A 423 -21.67 -34.35 4.24
N GLY A 424 -21.83 -33.63 3.10
CA GLY A 424 -21.74 -32.17 2.98
C GLY A 424 -20.30 -31.66 2.79
N GLY A 425 -19.32 -32.51 2.52
CA GLY A 425 -17.96 -32.15 2.18
C GLY A 425 -17.85 -31.67 0.72
N LEU A 426 -16.81 -30.92 0.40
CA LEU A 426 -16.54 -30.39 -0.93
C LEU A 426 -15.14 -30.82 -1.40
N THR A 427 -15.08 -31.36 -2.59
CA THR A 427 -13.81 -31.65 -3.27
C THR A 427 -13.70 -30.77 -4.51
N LEU A 428 -12.58 -30.03 -4.63
CA LEU A 428 -12.23 -29.23 -5.81
C LEU A 428 -11.07 -29.89 -6.55
N ASP A 429 -11.27 -30.17 -7.83
CA ASP A 429 -10.22 -30.63 -8.74
C ASP A 429 -9.54 -29.42 -9.41
N LEU A 430 -8.22 -29.38 -9.39
CA LEU A 430 -7.38 -28.30 -9.92
C LEU A 430 -6.48 -28.91 -11.00
N GLN A 431 -6.78 -28.64 -12.26
CA GLN A 431 -5.98 -29.11 -13.39
C GLN A 431 -6.21 -28.25 -14.63
N HIS A 432 -5.24 -28.26 -15.54
CA HIS A 432 -5.31 -27.46 -16.77
C HIS A 432 -6.38 -28.00 -17.73
N GLU A 433 -6.33 -29.29 -17.99
CA GLU A 433 -7.24 -29.98 -18.92
C GLU A 433 -8.59 -30.34 -18.25
N ILE A 434 -9.63 -30.47 -19.03
CA ILE A 434 -10.95 -30.86 -18.55
C ILE A 434 -10.88 -32.25 -17.90
N PRO A 435 -11.37 -32.42 -16.63
CA PRO A 435 -11.42 -33.73 -15.99
C PRO A 435 -12.26 -34.75 -16.76
N ALA A 436 -11.85 -36.01 -16.79
CA ALA A 436 -12.71 -37.07 -17.28
C ALA A 436 -13.96 -37.17 -16.39
N GLY A 437 -15.16 -36.95 -16.97
CA GLY A 437 -16.43 -36.95 -16.25
C GLY A 437 -16.98 -35.59 -15.87
N ALA A 438 -16.47 -34.50 -16.45
CA ALA A 438 -16.96 -33.12 -16.36
C ALA A 438 -17.52 -32.72 -14.97
N SER A 439 -16.63 -32.62 -13.99
CA SER A 439 -16.99 -32.17 -12.64
C SER A 439 -17.30 -30.68 -12.63
N ASN A 440 -18.44 -30.27 -12.06
CA ASN A 440 -18.74 -28.88 -11.79
C ASN A 440 -17.76 -28.27 -10.78
N ASN A 441 -17.07 -29.10 -9.99
CA ASN A 441 -16.11 -28.73 -8.96
C ASN A 441 -14.67 -28.61 -9.50
N TRP A 442 -14.51 -28.37 -10.80
CA TRP A 442 -13.22 -28.17 -11.44
C TRP A 442 -12.89 -26.68 -11.59
N LEU A 443 -11.70 -26.29 -11.11
CA LEU A 443 -11.09 -25.00 -11.40
C LEU A 443 -9.96 -25.20 -12.41
N PRO A 444 -10.05 -24.65 -13.63
CA PRO A 444 -8.93 -24.59 -14.58
C PRO A 444 -7.75 -23.83 -13.98
N ILE A 445 -6.55 -24.42 -14.02
CA ILE A 445 -5.31 -23.78 -13.55
C ILE A 445 -4.43 -23.41 -14.76
N PRO A 446 -3.53 -22.43 -14.62
CA PRO A 446 -2.54 -22.07 -15.63
C PRO A 446 -1.66 -23.25 -15.99
N LYS A 447 -1.20 -23.30 -17.24
CA LYS A 447 -0.37 -24.39 -17.76
C LYS A 447 1.04 -24.43 -17.12
N GLY A 448 1.60 -23.25 -16.80
CA GLY A 448 2.90 -23.12 -16.15
C GLY A 448 2.79 -23.16 -14.62
N HIS A 449 3.80 -22.58 -13.95
CA HIS A 449 3.71 -22.39 -12.51
C HIS A 449 2.59 -21.40 -12.15
N PHE A 450 1.88 -21.70 -11.08
CA PHE A 450 0.72 -20.89 -10.69
C PHE A 450 0.66 -20.67 -9.17
N MET A 451 -0.15 -19.70 -8.80
CA MET A 451 -0.55 -19.48 -7.42
C MET A 451 -2.06 -19.58 -7.27
N LEU A 452 -2.51 -20.03 -6.13
CA LEU A 452 -3.90 -20.01 -5.69
C LEU A 452 -4.11 -18.83 -4.75
N VAL A 453 -5.25 -18.16 -4.88
CA VAL A 453 -5.72 -17.18 -3.91
C VAL A 453 -7.14 -17.55 -3.51
N MET A 454 -7.33 -17.88 -2.25
CA MET A 454 -8.65 -18.03 -1.66
C MET A 454 -9.09 -16.68 -1.13
N ARG A 455 -10.35 -16.31 -1.40
CA ARG A 455 -10.96 -15.08 -0.88
C ARG A 455 -12.04 -15.44 0.12
N LEU A 456 -11.92 -14.91 1.34
CA LEU A 456 -12.87 -15.10 2.42
C LEU A 456 -13.50 -13.74 2.72
N TYR A 457 -14.75 -13.55 2.37
CA TYR A 457 -15.48 -12.31 2.62
C TYR A 457 -16.34 -12.45 3.87
N GLU A 458 -16.22 -11.50 4.79
CA GLU A 458 -16.79 -11.52 6.14
C GLU A 458 -16.43 -12.82 6.87
N PRO A 459 -15.13 -13.12 7.04
CA PRO A 459 -14.70 -14.33 7.71
C PRO A 459 -15.15 -14.35 9.17
N GLN A 460 -15.63 -15.50 9.63
CA GLN A 460 -16.04 -15.70 11.02
C GLN A 460 -14.84 -15.65 11.97
N GLN A 461 -15.10 -15.36 13.25
CA GLN A 461 -14.07 -15.19 14.28
C GLN A 461 -13.06 -16.36 14.34
N LYS A 462 -13.50 -17.60 14.11
CA LYS A 462 -12.60 -18.77 14.09
C LYS A 462 -11.52 -18.73 13.00
N VAL A 463 -11.73 -17.98 11.90
CA VAL A 463 -10.69 -17.70 10.90
C VAL A 463 -9.69 -16.67 11.44
N LEU A 464 -10.21 -15.61 12.04
CA LEU A 464 -9.39 -14.55 12.62
C LEU A 464 -8.48 -15.07 13.74
N ASP A 465 -9.00 -15.98 14.56
CA ASP A 465 -8.30 -16.60 15.69
C ASP A 465 -7.39 -17.80 15.32
N ASN A 466 -7.20 -18.09 14.02
CA ASN A 466 -6.43 -19.24 13.53
C ASN A 466 -6.98 -20.62 13.98
N GLN A 467 -8.26 -20.69 14.34
CA GLN A 467 -8.94 -21.96 14.67
C GLN A 467 -9.40 -22.69 13.40
N TRP A 468 -9.46 -22.00 12.28
CA TRP A 468 -9.70 -22.57 10.96
C TRP A 468 -8.51 -22.25 10.04
N ILE A 469 -8.08 -23.27 9.32
CA ILE A 469 -6.97 -23.21 8.37
C ILE A 469 -7.44 -23.92 7.09
N PRO A 470 -7.12 -23.37 5.88
CA PRO A 470 -7.43 -24.05 4.63
C PRO A 470 -6.78 -25.45 4.59
N PRO A 471 -7.46 -26.48 4.03
CA PRO A 471 -6.85 -27.77 3.76
C PRO A 471 -5.60 -27.65 2.88
N SER A 472 -4.70 -28.65 2.98
CA SER A 472 -3.55 -28.76 2.09
C SER A 472 -3.98 -28.96 0.63
N ILE A 473 -3.06 -28.68 -0.29
CA ILE A 473 -3.24 -28.89 -1.72
C ILE A 473 -2.54 -30.20 -2.06
N GLU A 474 -3.34 -31.25 -2.26
CA GLU A 474 -2.88 -32.60 -2.56
C GLU A 474 -2.48 -32.72 -4.03
N ARG A 475 -1.29 -33.26 -4.31
CA ARG A 475 -0.88 -33.63 -5.68
C ARG A 475 -1.39 -35.04 -6.00
N LEU A 476 -2.00 -35.24 -7.20
CA LEU A 476 -2.61 -36.49 -7.65
C LEU A 476 -1.69 -37.32 -8.53
#